data_abf2dff7250cb89a8c3c8f44a1ae79a1
#
_entry.id   abf2dff7250cb89a8c3c8f44a1ae79a1
#
_cell.length_a   1.000
_cell.length_b   1.000
_cell.length_c   1.000
_cell.angle_alpha   90.00
_cell.angle_beta   90.00
_cell.angle_gamma   90.00
#
_symmetry.space_group_name_H-M   'P 1'
#
loop_
_entity.id
_entity.type
_entity.pdbx_description
1 polymer ?
#
loop_
_entity_poly.entity_id
_entity_poly.type
_entity_poly.pdbx_seq_one_letter_code
_entity_poly.pdbx_strand_id
1 'polypeptide(L)'
;MKNSLNKKILIDNKLTAVEGDWQFNSSVAKVFDKHVRKSIPFYDEIQKEVSRLSEWFIKDGSNFYDIGCSTGETIHNIFKRHGKKDIKIYGLDLQRKMLQLARVRNKSKKINFLKKDLTQKIKLKKNDFTTCLFTMCFLKKNKRQELLKTIFESLNSQGAFILVEKINSNNSYNQ
;
A
#
# COMPACT_ATOMS: atom_id res chain seq x y z
N MET A 1 -18.33 -14.17 -32.43
CA MET A 1 -16.92 -14.41 -32.14
C MET A 1 -16.20 -13.06 -32.11
N LYS A 2 -15.99 -12.48 -30.94
CA LYS A 2 -15.23 -11.22 -30.80
C LYS A 2 -13.87 -11.57 -30.17
N ASN A 3 -12.83 -11.61 -31.01
CA ASN A 3 -11.44 -11.63 -30.56
C ASN A 3 -11.14 -10.27 -29.90
N SER A 4 -11.16 -10.22 -28.58
CA SER A 4 -10.53 -9.11 -27.84
C SER A 4 -9.01 -9.34 -27.91
N LEU A 5 -8.34 -8.68 -28.81
CA LEU A 5 -6.90 -8.52 -28.80
C LEU A 5 -6.51 -7.85 -27.48
N ASN A 6 -5.96 -8.61 -26.55
CA ASN A 6 -5.30 -8.08 -25.36
C ASN A 6 -4.15 -7.17 -25.79
N LYS A 7 -4.41 -5.88 -25.79
CA LYS A 7 -3.41 -4.86 -26.13
C LYS A 7 -2.36 -4.83 -25.02
N LYS A 8 -1.17 -5.38 -25.28
CA LYS A 8 0.01 -5.19 -24.42
C LYS A 8 0.41 -3.72 -24.47
N ILE A 9 0.24 -3.02 -23.36
CA ILE A 9 0.70 -1.63 -23.21
C ILE A 9 2.11 -1.67 -22.62
N LEU A 10 3.08 -1.15 -23.36
CA LEU A 10 4.45 -0.92 -22.89
C LEU A 10 4.44 0.32 -21.97
N ILE A 11 4.51 0.11 -20.68
CA ILE A 11 4.48 1.19 -19.67
C ILE A 11 5.90 1.72 -19.39
N ASP A 12 6.91 0.92 -19.62
CA ASP A 12 8.35 1.26 -19.59
C ASP A 12 9.08 0.16 -20.39
N ASN A 13 10.30 0.41 -20.89
CA ASN A 13 11.05 -0.54 -21.74
C ASN A 13 11.25 -1.96 -21.16
N LYS A 14 10.78 -2.21 -19.93
CA LYS A 14 10.87 -3.50 -19.22
C LYS A 14 9.56 -3.94 -18.55
N LEU A 15 8.47 -3.20 -18.68
CA LEU A 15 7.20 -3.50 -18.03
C LEU A 15 6.09 -3.66 -19.07
N THR A 16 5.53 -4.87 -19.18
CA THR A 16 4.33 -5.13 -19.97
C THR A 16 3.15 -5.31 -19.02
N ALA A 17 2.10 -4.50 -19.17
CA ALA A 17 0.82 -4.72 -18.52
C ALA A 17 -0.20 -5.21 -19.54
N VAL A 18 -1.02 -6.17 -19.15
CA VAL A 18 -2.26 -6.51 -19.83
C VAL A 18 -3.36 -5.71 -19.14
N GLU A 19 -4.26 -5.11 -19.91
CA GLU A 19 -5.35 -4.30 -19.37
C GLU A 19 -6.13 -5.11 -18.31
N GLY A 20 -6.16 -4.59 -17.07
CA GLY A 20 -6.83 -5.24 -15.93
C GLY A 20 -6.02 -6.30 -15.17
N ASP A 21 -4.79 -6.64 -15.61
CA ASP A 21 -3.93 -7.62 -14.91
C ASP A 21 -2.49 -7.08 -14.73
N TRP A 22 -2.32 -6.29 -13.69
CA TRP A 22 -1.01 -5.76 -13.32
C TRP A 22 -0.20 -6.81 -12.55
N GLN A 23 0.80 -7.40 -13.20
CA GLN A 23 1.65 -8.43 -12.57
C GLN A 23 2.89 -7.82 -11.90
N PHE A 24 2.93 -7.87 -10.57
CA PHE A 24 4.08 -7.49 -9.75
C PHE A 24 5.13 -8.62 -9.69
N ASN A 25 5.80 -8.87 -10.82
CA ASN A 25 6.86 -9.88 -10.89
C ASN A 25 8.22 -9.36 -10.34
N SER A 26 9.26 -10.20 -10.39
CA SER A 26 10.58 -9.86 -9.84
C SER A 26 11.29 -8.71 -10.57
N SER A 27 11.03 -8.49 -11.86
CA SER A 27 11.58 -7.36 -12.62
C SER A 27 10.90 -6.06 -12.23
N VAL A 28 9.57 -6.06 -12.03
CA VAL A 28 8.81 -4.91 -11.53
C VAL A 28 9.29 -4.52 -10.13
N ALA A 29 9.49 -5.47 -9.23
CA ALA A 29 9.92 -5.18 -7.87
C ALA A 29 11.24 -4.39 -7.81
N LYS A 30 12.20 -4.67 -8.71
CA LYS A 30 13.50 -3.96 -8.74
C LYS A 30 13.40 -2.51 -9.19
N VAL A 31 12.42 -2.18 -10.03
CA VAL A 31 12.25 -0.83 -10.61
C VAL A 31 11.03 -0.10 -10.07
N PHE A 32 10.29 -0.74 -9.16
CA PHE A 32 8.99 -0.28 -8.65
C PHE A 32 9.04 1.15 -8.10
N ASP A 33 9.99 1.44 -7.23
CA ASP A 33 10.07 2.77 -6.59
C ASP A 33 10.32 3.89 -7.60
N LYS A 34 11.10 3.61 -8.65
CA LYS A 34 11.32 4.56 -9.75
C LYS A 34 10.06 4.70 -10.60
N HIS A 35 9.38 3.58 -10.86
CA HIS A 35 8.17 3.56 -11.67
C HIS A 35 7.01 4.28 -10.99
N VAL A 36 6.77 4.03 -9.70
CA VAL A 36 5.67 4.65 -8.96
C VAL A 36 5.81 6.18 -8.89
N ARG A 37 7.03 6.70 -8.73
CA ARG A 37 7.31 8.14 -8.75
C ARG A 37 7.04 8.79 -10.10
N LYS A 38 7.20 8.05 -11.19
CA LYS A 38 6.85 8.55 -12.54
C LYS A 38 5.36 8.48 -12.83
N SER A 39 4.65 7.51 -12.24
CA SER A 39 3.26 7.19 -12.56
C SER A 39 2.24 7.85 -11.63
N ILE A 40 2.68 8.32 -10.46
CA ILE A 40 1.83 8.94 -9.46
C ILE A 40 2.35 10.35 -9.18
N PRO A 41 1.61 11.38 -9.61
CA PRO A 41 1.96 12.76 -9.27
C PRO A 41 2.04 12.97 -7.76
N PHE A 42 3.00 13.76 -7.31
CA PHE A 42 3.20 14.10 -5.90
C PHE A 42 3.42 12.91 -4.95
N TYR A 43 3.93 11.77 -5.48
CA TYR A 43 4.12 10.57 -4.65
C TYR A 43 4.98 10.82 -3.41
N ASP A 44 6.11 11.50 -3.56
CA ASP A 44 7.02 11.78 -2.44
C ASP A 44 6.41 12.77 -1.44
N GLU A 45 5.63 13.74 -1.91
CA GLU A 45 4.87 14.68 -1.08
C GLU A 45 3.80 13.96 -0.28
N ILE A 46 3.05 13.06 -0.91
CA ILE A 46 2.05 12.21 -0.25
C ILE A 46 2.70 11.38 0.86
N GLN A 47 3.84 10.75 0.57
CA GLN A 47 4.59 9.97 1.56
C GLN A 47 5.03 10.82 2.76
N LYS A 48 5.50 12.05 2.52
CA LYS A 48 5.88 13.00 3.58
C LYS A 48 4.68 13.41 4.43
N GLU A 49 3.55 13.75 3.80
CA GLU A 49 2.36 14.19 4.53
C GLU A 49 1.74 13.06 5.35
N VAL A 50 1.65 11.84 4.80
CA VAL A 50 1.21 10.66 5.57
C VAL A 50 2.09 10.43 6.78
N SER A 51 3.42 10.55 6.61
CA SER A 51 4.36 10.43 7.72
C SER A 51 4.21 11.56 8.74
N ARG A 52 3.91 12.81 8.31
CA ARG A 52 3.62 13.93 9.22
C ARG A 52 2.34 13.71 10.02
N LEU A 53 1.25 13.35 9.34
CA LEU A 53 -0.04 13.10 9.97
C LEU A 53 0.02 11.99 11.02
N SER A 54 0.92 11.01 10.85
CA SER A 54 1.10 9.93 11.83
C SER A 54 1.51 10.42 13.23
N GLU A 55 2.06 11.63 13.36
CA GLU A 55 2.45 12.21 14.66
C GLU A 55 1.28 12.39 15.63
N TRP A 56 0.09 12.64 15.10
CA TRP A 56 -1.12 12.84 15.89
C TRP A 56 -1.68 11.53 16.48
N PHE A 57 -1.30 10.38 15.91
CA PHE A 57 -1.93 9.09 16.23
C PHE A 57 -0.96 8.06 16.81
N ILE A 58 0.34 8.13 16.47
CA ILE A 58 1.33 7.15 16.91
C ILE A 58 2.03 7.61 18.18
N LYS A 59 1.82 6.89 19.27
CA LYS A 59 2.45 7.05 20.60
C LYS A 59 3.08 5.75 21.06
N ASP A 60 3.70 5.73 22.24
CA ASP A 60 4.20 4.50 22.82
C ASP A 60 3.05 3.48 23.04
N GLY A 61 3.30 2.22 22.74
CA GLY A 61 2.31 1.14 22.76
C GLY A 61 1.47 1.02 21.46
N SER A 62 1.60 1.97 20.51
CA SER A 62 0.78 1.97 19.29
C SER A 62 1.10 0.82 18.36
N ASN A 63 0.04 0.33 17.69
CA ASN A 63 0.13 -0.52 16.51
C ASN A 63 -0.15 0.31 15.24
N PHE A 64 0.65 0.11 14.20
CA PHE A 64 0.47 0.71 12.89
C PHE A 64 0.37 -0.38 11.80
N TYR A 65 -0.58 -0.24 10.89
CA TYR A 65 -0.74 -1.11 9.72
C TYR A 65 -0.57 -0.34 8.42
N ASP A 66 0.23 -0.90 7.49
CA ASP A 66 0.31 -0.45 6.10
C ASP A 66 -0.27 -1.55 5.19
N ILE A 67 -1.44 -1.27 4.62
CA ILE A 67 -2.22 -2.21 3.82
C ILE A 67 -1.83 -2.05 2.34
N GLY A 68 -1.21 -3.10 1.77
CA GLY A 68 -0.58 -3.02 0.45
C GLY A 68 0.77 -2.32 0.52
N CYS A 69 1.61 -2.72 1.47
CA CYS A 69 2.85 -2.01 1.81
C CYS A 69 3.95 -2.07 0.73
N SER A 70 3.80 -2.89 -0.30
CA SER A 70 4.75 -3.00 -1.42
C SER A 70 6.21 -3.13 -0.94
N THR A 71 7.11 -2.27 -1.40
CA THR A 71 8.54 -2.21 -1.00
C THR A 71 8.79 -1.56 0.37
N GLY A 72 7.73 -1.20 1.10
CA GLY A 72 7.80 -0.69 2.47
C GLY A 72 8.24 0.75 2.60
N GLU A 73 8.00 1.60 1.60
CA GLU A 73 8.36 3.03 1.62
C GLU A 73 7.63 3.79 2.73
N THR A 74 6.30 3.62 2.83
CA THR A 74 5.48 4.25 3.87
C THR A 74 5.94 3.83 5.27
N ILE A 75 6.21 2.53 5.44
CA ILE A 75 6.74 1.99 6.70
C ILE A 75 8.11 2.61 7.03
N HIS A 76 8.98 2.76 6.02
CA HIS A 76 10.29 3.39 6.21
C HIS A 76 10.16 4.81 6.75
N ASN A 77 9.31 5.62 6.14
CA ASN A 77 9.10 7.01 6.53
C ASN A 77 8.50 7.14 7.93
N ILE A 78 7.51 6.30 8.27
CA ILE A 78 6.89 6.25 9.59
C ILE A 78 7.88 5.74 10.64
N PHE A 79 8.63 4.67 10.34
CA PHE A 79 9.63 4.15 11.27
C PHE A 79 10.77 5.14 11.53
N LYS A 80 11.22 5.87 10.51
CA LYS A 80 12.22 6.94 10.66
C LYS A 80 11.75 8.00 11.67
N ARG A 81 10.44 8.30 11.70
CA ARG A 81 9.85 9.31 12.60
C ARG A 81 9.58 8.76 14.01
N HIS A 82 9.11 7.53 14.11
CA HIS A 82 8.62 6.97 15.37
C HIS A 82 9.44 5.80 15.93
N GLY A 83 10.53 5.40 15.28
CA GLY A 83 11.28 4.20 15.64
C GLY A 83 11.89 4.18 17.05
N LYS A 84 12.01 5.34 17.70
CA LYS A 84 12.43 5.43 19.12
C LYS A 84 11.31 5.04 20.08
N LYS A 85 10.04 5.19 19.69
CA LYS A 85 8.88 4.81 20.51
C LYS A 85 8.72 3.29 20.58
N ASP A 86 8.03 2.79 21.59
CA ASP A 86 7.59 1.40 21.66
C ASP A 86 6.37 1.19 20.77
N ILE A 87 6.61 0.82 19.50
CA ILE A 87 5.56 0.62 18.50
C ILE A 87 5.71 -0.73 17.80
N LYS A 88 4.61 -1.25 17.30
CA LYS A 88 4.57 -2.44 16.43
C LYS A 88 4.02 -2.06 15.08
N ILE A 89 4.78 -2.38 14.03
CA ILE A 89 4.45 -2.05 12.65
C ILE A 89 4.16 -3.33 11.89
N TYR A 90 3.08 -3.32 11.10
CA TYR A 90 2.66 -4.44 10.28
C TYR A 90 2.48 -3.98 8.84
N GLY A 91 3.30 -4.51 7.94
CA GLY A 91 3.15 -4.32 6.49
C GLY A 91 2.49 -5.55 5.86
N LEU A 92 1.37 -5.34 5.20
CA LEU A 92 0.63 -6.40 4.51
C LEU A 92 0.75 -6.23 3.00
N ASP A 93 1.15 -7.30 2.30
CA ASP A 93 1.16 -7.32 0.84
C ASP A 93 0.95 -8.76 0.34
N LEU A 94 0.42 -8.90 -0.87
CA LEU A 94 0.24 -10.20 -1.52
C LEU A 94 1.57 -10.72 -2.09
N GLN A 95 2.43 -9.82 -2.57
CA GLN A 95 3.59 -10.14 -3.37
C GLN A 95 4.83 -10.43 -2.52
N ARG A 96 5.28 -11.69 -2.51
CA ARG A 96 6.47 -12.11 -1.73
C ARG A 96 7.72 -11.30 -2.07
N LYS A 97 7.90 -10.95 -3.36
CA LYS A 97 9.08 -10.19 -3.82
C LYS A 97 9.09 -8.77 -3.26
N MET A 98 7.93 -8.10 -3.21
CA MET A 98 7.77 -6.80 -2.57
C MET A 98 8.13 -6.87 -1.09
N LEU A 99 7.59 -7.86 -0.37
CA LEU A 99 7.90 -8.05 1.04
C LEU A 99 9.38 -8.38 1.30
N GLN A 100 10.08 -9.06 0.38
CA GLN A 100 11.53 -9.28 0.49
C GLN A 100 12.28 -7.93 0.43
N LEU A 101 11.95 -7.07 -0.52
CA LEU A 101 12.54 -5.72 -0.62
C LEU A 101 12.19 -4.84 0.58
N ALA A 102 10.95 -4.92 1.05
CA ALA A 102 10.51 -4.21 2.24
C ALA A 102 11.32 -4.60 3.48
N ARG A 103 11.63 -5.89 3.67
CA ARG A 103 12.50 -6.38 4.77
C ARG A 103 13.94 -5.91 4.64
N VAL A 104 14.48 -5.85 3.42
CA VAL A 104 15.83 -5.33 3.17
C VAL A 104 15.91 -3.85 3.52
N ARG A 105 14.89 -3.06 3.15
CA ARG A 105 14.81 -1.63 3.43
C ARG A 105 14.62 -1.34 4.92
N ASN A 106 13.83 -2.14 5.60
CA ASN A 106 13.34 -1.86 6.95
C ASN A 106 13.77 -2.94 7.94
N LYS A 107 15.03 -2.87 8.39
CA LYS A 107 15.60 -3.85 9.33
C LYS A 107 15.30 -3.45 10.78
N SER A 108 14.21 -3.94 11.35
CA SER A 108 13.88 -3.73 12.76
C SER A 108 12.98 -4.86 13.28
N LYS A 109 13.19 -5.27 14.54
CA LYS A 109 12.33 -6.24 15.26
C LYS A 109 10.92 -5.70 15.52
N LYS A 110 10.71 -4.39 15.44
CA LYS A 110 9.40 -3.74 15.60
C LYS A 110 8.53 -3.87 14.34
N ILE A 111 9.10 -4.29 13.19
CA ILE A 111 8.41 -4.31 11.89
C ILE A 111 8.17 -5.75 11.44
N ASN A 112 6.91 -6.06 11.19
CA ASN A 112 6.43 -7.36 10.77
C ASN A 112 5.85 -7.29 9.36
N PHE A 113 6.46 -7.95 8.38
CA PHE A 113 5.97 -8.05 7.02
C PHE A 113 5.23 -9.36 6.81
N LEU A 114 3.95 -9.28 6.50
CA LEU A 114 3.03 -10.42 6.40
C LEU A 114 2.50 -10.55 4.97
N LYS A 115 2.62 -11.75 4.40
CA LYS A 115 1.95 -12.06 3.13
C LYS A 115 0.45 -12.23 3.41
N LYS A 116 -0.36 -11.34 2.85
CA LYS A 116 -1.82 -11.38 2.96
C LYS A 116 -2.48 -11.07 1.63
N ASP A 117 -3.49 -11.86 1.31
CA ASP A 117 -4.40 -11.59 0.19
C ASP A 117 -5.57 -10.77 0.74
N LEU A 118 -5.66 -9.52 0.29
CA LEU A 118 -6.72 -8.59 0.73
C LEU A 118 -8.09 -8.90 0.13
N THR A 119 -8.18 -9.84 -0.83
CA THR A 119 -9.46 -10.35 -1.34
C THR A 119 -10.07 -11.39 -0.41
N GLN A 120 -9.29 -11.90 0.54
CA GLN A 120 -9.71 -12.86 1.56
C GLN A 120 -9.99 -12.14 2.88
N LYS A 121 -10.76 -12.81 3.75
CA LYS A 121 -10.98 -12.30 5.10
C LYS A 121 -9.68 -12.26 5.88
N ILE A 122 -9.27 -11.07 6.30
CA ILE A 122 -8.11 -10.85 7.14
C ILE A 122 -8.54 -10.42 8.54
N LYS A 123 -7.67 -10.63 9.52
CA LYS A 123 -7.83 -10.11 10.88
C LYS A 123 -6.70 -9.13 11.18
N LEU A 124 -7.06 -7.96 11.68
CA LEU A 124 -6.13 -6.95 12.19
C LEU A 124 -6.28 -6.88 13.72
N LYS A 125 -5.17 -6.65 14.40
CA LYS A 125 -5.20 -6.29 15.82
C LYS A 125 -5.72 -4.87 15.98
N LYS A 126 -6.20 -4.52 17.17
CA LYS A 126 -6.50 -3.14 17.51
C LYS A 126 -5.26 -2.27 17.22
N ASN A 127 -5.49 -1.13 16.58
CA ASN A 127 -4.42 -0.24 16.12
C ASN A 127 -4.84 1.22 16.13
N ASP A 128 -3.85 2.09 16.12
CA ASP A 128 -4.05 3.54 16.26
C ASP A 128 -3.88 4.26 14.93
N PHE A 129 -3.20 3.62 13.97
CA PHE A 129 -2.96 4.20 12.67
C PHE A 129 -2.94 3.12 11.59
N THR A 130 -3.64 3.35 10.51
CA THR A 130 -3.63 2.47 9.33
C THR A 130 -3.49 3.31 8.07
N THR A 131 -2.64 2.85 7.15
CA THR A 131 -2.52 3.42 5.80
C THR A 131 -2.91 2.41 4.74
N CYS A 132 -3.49 2.89 3.64
CA CYS A 132 -3.75 2.14 2.42
C CYS A 132 -3.56 3.09 1.23
N LEU A 133 -2.38 3.03 0.62
CA LEU A 133 -2.00 3.99 -0.43
C LEU A 133 -1.96 3.27 -1.78
N PHE A 134 -2.78 3.73 -2.73
CA PHE A 134 -2.83 3.23 -4.11
C PHE A 134 -3.02 1.70 -4.22
N THR A 135 -3.79 1.12 -3.31
CA THR A 135 -3.98 -0.34 -3.19
C THR A 135 -5.41 -0.77 -3.46
N MET A 136 -6.41 0.02 -3.04
CA MET A 136 -7.82 -0.32 -3.21
C MET A 136 -8.23 -0.48 -4.67
N CYS A 137 -7.57 0.23 -5.61
CA CYS A 137 -7.84 0.12 -7.04
C CYS A 137 -7.67 -1.30 -7.60
N PHE A 138 -6.83 -2.14 -6.97
CA PHE A 138 -6.61 -3.55 -7.35
C PHE A 138 -7.68 -4.50 -6.80
N LEU A 139 -8.61 -4.04 -5.97
CA LEU A 139 -9.66 -4.86 -5.38
C LEU A 139 -11.01 -4.64 -6.08
N LYS A 140 -11.78 -5.71 -6.24
CA LYS A 140 -13.18 -5.61 -6.67
C LYS A 140 -14.00 -4.83 -5.64
N LYS A 141 -15.04 -4.13 -6.10
CA LYS A 141 -15.84 -3.21 -5.26
C LYS A 141 -16.35 -3.84 -3.95
N ASN A 142 -16.90 -5.05 -4.02
CA ASN A 142 -17.38 -5.78 -2.84
C ASN A 142 -16.24 -6.08 -1.84
N LYS A 143 -15.04 -6.41 -2.33
CA LYS A 143 -13.87 -6.67 -1.47
C LYS A 143 -13.31 -5.41 -0.82
N ARG A 144 -13.45 -4.24 -1.46
CA ARG A 144 -13.13 -2.95 -0.85
C ARG A 144 -13.96 -2.68 0.39
N GLN A 145 -15.27 -2.93 0.31
CA GLN A 145 -16.19 -2.74 1.44
C GLN A 145 -15.85 -3.67 2.62
N GLU A 146 -15.58 -4.95 2.34
CA GLU A 146 -15.17 -5.93 3.37
C GLU A 146 -13.87 -5.50 4.06
N LEU A 147 -12.88 -5.03 3.29
CA LEU A 147 -11.60 -4.55 3.83
C LEU A 147 -11.78 -3.28 4.65
N LEU A 148 -12.55 -2.30 4.16
CA LEU A 148 -12.84 -1.06 4.88
C LEU A 148 -13.52 -1.32 6.22
N LYS A 149 -14.50 -2.25 6.25
CA LYS A 149 -15.13 -2.69 7.50
C LYS A 149 -14.11 -3.30 8.47
N THR A 150 -13.24 -4.17 7.97
CA THR A 150 -12.18 -4.80 8.78
C THR A 150 -11.23 -3.76 9.37
N ILE A 151 -10.82 -2.77 8.58
CA ILE A 151 -9.98 -1.65 9.03
C ILE A 151 -10.71 -0.85 10.12
N PHE A 152 -11.95 -0.42 9.84
CA PHE A 152 -12.75 0.35 10.78
C PHE A 152 -12.91 -0.38 12.14
N GLU A 153 -13.28 -1.66 12.12
CA GLU A 153 -13.43 -2.46 13.32
C GLU A 153 -12.12 -2.67 14.11
N SER A 154 -10.97 -2.55 13.44
CA SER A 154 -9.65 -2.71 14.07
C SER A 154 -9.12 -1.42 14.70
N LEU A 155 -9.62 -0.25 14.30
CA LEU A 155 -9.15 1.02 14.86
C LEU A 155 -9.53 1.15 16.34
N ASN A 156 -8.61 1.71 17.10
CA ASN A 156 -8.89 2.19 18.45
C ASN A 156 -9.73 3.47 18.39
N SER A 157 -10.37 3.83 19.51
CA SER A 157 -10.96 5.16 19.66
C SER A 157 -9.88 6.21 19.42
N GLN A 158 -10.18 7.24 18.62
CA GLN A 158 -9.24 8.27 18.17
C GLN A 158 -8.10 7.76 17.24
N GLY A 159 -8.15 6.51 16.78
CA GLY A 159 -7.28 6.02 15.72
C GLY A 159 -7.66 6.59 14.35
N ALA A 160 -6.72 6.58 13.41
CA ALA A 160 -6.94 7.11 12.07
C ALA A 160 -6.63 6.09 10.98
N PHE A 161 -7.42 6.21 9.90
CA PHE A 161 -7.18 5.53 8.63
C PHE A 161 -6.92 6.56 7.53
N ILE A 162 -5.79 6.45 6.85
CA ILE A 162 -5.47 7.24 5.67
C ILE A 162 -5.61 6.38 4.42
N LEU A 163 -6.51 6.78 3.55
CA LEU A 163 -6.70 6.23 2.22
C LEU A 163 -6.27 7.25 1.17
N VAL A 164 -5.36 6.84 0.29
CA VAL A 164 -5.01 7.62 -0.91
C VAL A 164 -5.20 6.74 -2.13
N GLU A 165 -5.99 7.22 -3.11
CA GLU A 165 -6.31 6.47 -4.32
C GLU A 165 -6.35 7.36 -5.55
N LYS A 166 -6.16 6.73 -6.71
CA LYS A 166 -6.46 7.35 -8.01
C LYS A 166 -7.98 7.31 -8.22
N ILE A 167 -8.54 8.46 -8.55
CA ILE A 167 -9.95 8.56 -8.97
C ILE A 167 -10.00 8.68 -10.51
N ASN A 168 -11.00 8.05 -11.11
CA ASN A 168 -11.27 8.25 -12.53
C ASN A 168 -11.85 9.63 -12.75
N SER A 169 -11.37 10.33 -13.78
CA SER A 169 -12.03 11.53 -14.28
C SER A 169 -13.35 11.13 -14.95
N ASN A 170 -14.44 11.85 -14.65
CA ASN A 170 -15.71 11.69 -15.36
C ASN A 170 -15.65 12.30 -16.78
N ASN A 171 -14.53 12.91 -17.17
CA ASN A 171 -14.33 13.49 -18.47
C ASN A 171 -13.66 12.48 -19.41
N SER A 172 -14.36 12.08 -20.47
CA SER A 172 -13.87 11.16 -21.51
C SER A 172 -12.59 11.62 -22.23
N TYR A 173 -12.20 12.89 -22.07
CA TYR A 173 -10.95 13.45 -22.62
C TYR A 173 -9.69 13.12 -21.81
N ASN A 174 -9.82 12.52 -20.63
CA ASN A 174 -8.70 12.23 -19.73
C ASN A 174 -8.54 10.72 -19.42
N GLN A 175 -9.11 9.87 -20.28
CA GLN A 175 -8.92 8.40 -20.22
C GLN A 175 -7.85 7.92 -21.18
#